data_6f2c2d85804f7633a57463d7913dafe8
#
_entry.id   6f2c2d85804f7633a57463d7913dafe8
#
_cell.length_a   1.000
_cell.length_b   1.000
_cell.length_c   1.000
_cell.angle_alpha   90.00
_cell.angle_beta   90.00
_cell.angle_gamma   90.00
#
_symmetry.space_group_name_H-M   'P 1'
#
loop_
_entity.id
_entity.type
_entity.pdbx_description
1 polymer ?
#
loop_
_entity_poly.entity_id
_entity_poly.type
_entity_poly.pdbx_seq_one_letter_code
_entity_poly.pdbx_strand_id
1 'polypeptide(L)'
;LVDNRRSKLLANPDHWETLKCIRCGACMNTCPVYRRSGGHSYTYVIPGPIGVNLGMMHNPKQNYGDVSACSLCLSCDNICPAEVAPGSQIYVWRQSLDEMGKADRMKKAMSEGMKVLYDSSWLYHTALMFAPLADFVPERMTHFKHLNPWGIGHTKPEFAKKSFHELWKKGQVK
;
A
#
# COMPACT_ATOMS: atom_id res chain seq x y z
N LEU A 1 -23.78 -24.57 -16.88
CA LEU A 1 -22.42 -24.09 -16.70
C LEU A 1 -22.45 -22.75 -15.96
N VAL A 2 -21.72 -22.66 -14.85
CA VAL A 2 -21.59 -21.44 -14.07
C VAL A 2 -20.18 -20.88 -14.29
N ASP A 3 -20.04 -19.86 -15.14
CA ASP A 3 -18.76 -19.24 -15.45
C ASP A 3 -18.29 -18.30 -14.31
N ASN A 4 -19.18 -17.47 -13.78
CA ASN A 4 -18.88 -16.52 -12.74
C ASN A 4 -17.58 -15.71 -12.97
N ARG A 5 -17.37 -15.29 -14.23
CA ARG A 5 -16.18 -14.55 -14.74
C ARG A 5 -14.86 -15.33 -14.71
N ARG A 6 -14.87 -16.65 -14.48
CA ARG A 6 -13.64 -17.46 -14.47
C ARG A 6 -12.97 -17.50 -15.82
N SER A 7 -13.72 -17.56 -16.91
CA SER A 7 -13.16 -17.49 -18.27
C SER A 7 -12.43 -16.18 -18.54
N LYS A 8 -12.94 -15.05 -18.04
CA LYS A 8 -12.24 -13.76 -18.12
C LYS A 8 -10.95 -13.74 -17.27
N LEU A 9 -10.98 -14.36 -16.10
CA LEU A 9 -9.82 -14.48 -15.25
C LEU A 9 -8.76 -15.39 -15.88
N LEU A 10 -9.17 -16.51 -16.46
CA LEU A 10 -8.28 -17.43 -17.17
C LEU A 10 -7.59 -16.77 -18.37
N ALA A 11 -8.29 -15.88 -19.06
CA ALA A 11 -7.75 -15.12 -20.20
C ALA A 11 -6.81 -13.97 -19.79
N ASN A 12 -6.72 -13.63 -18.49
CA ASN A 12 -5.86 -12.57 -18.01
C ASN A 12 -4.50 -13.14 -17.60
N PRO A 13 -3.41 -12.81 -18.28
CA PRO A 13 -2.08 -13.38 -18.02
C PRO A 13 -1.57 -13.05 -16.61
N ASP A 14 -1.98 -11.92 -16.03
CA ASP A 14 -1.48 -11.44 -14.74
C ASP A 14 -2.24 -12.03 -13.54
N HIS A 15 -3.43 -12.59 -13.77
CA HIS A 15 -4.34 -12.98 -12.68
C HIS A 15 -4.91 -14.40 -12.77
N TRP A 16 -4.64 -15.15 -13.85
CA TRP A 16 -5.18 -16.50 -14.05
C TRP A 16 -4.78 -17.48 -12.94
N GLU A 17 -3.63 -17.27 -12.31
CA GLU A 17 -3.14 -18.10 -11.22
C GLU A 17 -4.06 -18.10 -9.98
N THR A 18 -4.91 -17.08 -9.84
CA THR A 18 -5.97 -17.08 -8.82
C THR A 18 -6.86 -18.33 -8.90
N LEU A 19 -7.02 -18.92 -10.08
CA LEU A 19 -7.81 -20.13 -10.28
C LEU A 19 -7.16 -21.40 -9.71
N LYS A 20 -5.85 -21.41 -9.45
CA LYS A 20 -5.15 -22.51 -8.77
C LYS A 20 -5.52 -22.64 -7.30
N CYS A 21 -6.23 -21.65 -6.73
CA CYS A 21 -6.49 -21.58 -5.30
C CYS A 21 -7.29 -22.77 -4.79
N ILE A 22 -6.70 -23.55 -3.87
CA ILE A 22 -7.32 -24.70 -3.19
C ILE A 22 -8.10 -24.32 -1.92
N ARG A 23 -8.22 -23.01 -1.62
CA ARG A 23 -8.95 -22.46 -0.47
C ARG A 23 -8.44 -22.92 0.89
N CYS A 24 -7.16 -23.21 1.03
CA CYS A 24 -6.55 -23.68 2.29
C CYS A 24 -6.50 -22.62 3.41
N GLY A 25 -6.67 -21.32 3.09
CA GLY A 25 -6.66 -20.23 4.07
C GLY A 25 -5.27 -19.77 4.55
N ALA A 26 -4.18 -20.41 4.12
CA ALA A 26 -2.82 -20.08 4.58
C ALA A 26 -2.46 -18.61 4.37
N CYS A 27 -2.85 -18.02 3.24
CA CYS A 27 -2.62 -16.60 2.94
C CYS A 27 -3.34 -15.64 3.92
N MET A 28 -4.52 -16.01 4.41
CA MET A 28 -5.22 -15.23 5.45
C MET A 28 -4.50 -15.33 6.79
N ASN A 29 -4.07 -16.55 7.15
CA ASN A 29 -3.43 -16.80 8.43
C ASN A 29 -2.10 -16.03 8.59
N THR A 30 -1.31 -15.87 7.52
CA THR A 30 -0.06 -15.12 7.54
C THR A 30 -0.23 -13.61 7.34
N CYS A 31 -1.40 -13.16 6.86
CA CYS A 31 -1.61 -11.76 6.48
C CYS A 31 -1.69 -10.83 7.71
N PRO A 32 -0.79 -9.84 7.84
CA PRO A 32 -0.83 -8.90 8.97
C PRO A 32 -2.09 -8.02 8.96
N VAL A 33 -2.58 -7.65 7.78
CA VAL A 33 -3.82 -6.87 7.64
C VAL A 33 -5.02 -7.68 8.11
N TYR A 34 -5.17 -8.93 7.63
CA TYR A 34 -6.26 -9.79 8.05
C TYR A 34 -6.24 -10.07 9.55
N ARG A 35 -5.07 -10.37 10.11
CA ARG A 35 -4.90 -10.63 11.56
C ARG A 35 -5.25 -9.42 12.42
N ARG A 36 -5.11 -8.21 11.90
CA ARG A 36 -5.39 -6.97 12.64
C ARG A 36 -6.85 -6.53 12.51
N SER A 37 -7.42 -6.59 11.30
CA SER A 37 -8.74 -6.04 10.99
C SER A 37 -9.87 -7.08 10.97
N GLY A 38 -9.52 -8.35 10.78
CA GLY A 38 -10.50 -9.45 10.65
C GLY A 38 -11.17 -9.50 9.28
N GLY A 39 -11.98 -10.53 9.05
CA GLY A 39 -12.62 -10.79 7.77
C GLY A 39 -13.71 -9.79 7.37
N HIS A 40 -14.40 -9.21 8.36
CA HIS A 40 -15.50 -8.26 8.13
C HIS A 40 -15.05 -6.90 7.59
N SER A 41 -13.75 -6.59 7.65
CA SER A 41 -13.22 -5.35 7.09
C SER A 41 -13.06 -5.39 5.56
N TYR A 42 -13.16 -6.58 4.95
CA TYR A 42 -13.06 -6.76 3.51
C TYR A 42 -14.42 -6.56 2.83
N THR A 43 -14.39 -5.94 1.67
CA THR A 43 -15.60 -5.64 0.89
C THR A 43 -16.18 -6.88 0.22
N TYR A 44 -15.31 -7.84 -0.18
CA TYR A 44 -15.73 -9.06 -0.84
C TYR A 44 -16.03 -10.17 0.18
N VAL A 45 -16.97 -11.06 -0.16
CA VAL A 45 -17.43 -12.16 0.73
C VAL A 45 -16.31 -13.13 1.15
N ILE A 46 -15.27 -13.26 0.36
CA ILE A 46 -14.07 -14.01 0.71
C ILE A 46 -13.03 -12.99 1.16
N PRO A 47 -12.60 -13.01 2.43
CA PRO A 47 -11.61 -12.06 2.92
C PRO A 47 -10.17 -12.48 2.62
N GLY A 48 -9.22 -11.61 2.98
CA GLY A 48 -7.79 -11.87 2.86
C GLY A 48 -7.23 -11.72 1.45
N PRO A 49 -5.94 -12.04 1.25
CA PRO A 49 -5.25 -11.77 -0.01
C PRO A 49 -5.90 -12.38 -1.26
N ILE A 50 -6.38 -13.61 -1.16
CA ILE A 50 -7.10 -14.24 -2.28
C ILE A 50 -8.44 -13.56 -2.56
N GLY A 51 -9.13 -13.12 -1.50
CA GLY A 51 -10.42 -12.42 -1.61
C GLY A 51 -10.29 -11.07 -2.27
N VAL A 52 -9.20 -10.34 -2.02
CA VAL A 52 -8.89 -9.07 -2.71
C VAL A 52 -8.81 -9.29 -4.21
N ASN A 53 -8.08 -10.30 -4.68
CA ASN A 53 -7.97 -10.63 -6.10
C ASN A 53 -9.33 -11.01 -6.71
N LEU A 54 -10.09 -11.84 -6.04
CA LEU A 54 -11.43 -12.23 -6.48
C LEU A 54 -12.41 -11.06 -6.50
N GLY A 55 -12.37 -10.19 -5.51
CA GLY A 55 -13.19 -8.98 -5.43
C GLY A 55 -12.90 -8.03 -6.59
N MET A 56 -11.63 -7.80 -6.91
CA MET A 56 -11.22 -6.99 -8.05
C MET A 56 -11.69 -7.57 -9.38
N MET A 57 -11.61 -8.87 -9.54
CA MET A 57 -12.15 -9.56 -10.73
C MET A 57 -13.67 -9.36 -10.87
N HIS A 58 -14.39 -9.44 -9.74
CA HIS A 58 -15.85 -9.30 -9.73
C HIS A 58 -16.32 -7.87 -9.98
N ASN A 59 -15.81 -6.94 -9.19
CA ASN A 59 -16.21 -5.53 -9.26
C ASN A 59 -15.08 -4.60 -8.78
N PRO A 60 -14.20 -4.16 -9.69
CA PRO A 60 -13.10 -3.26 -9.35
C PRO A 60 -13.55 -1.94 -8.70
N LYS A 61 -14.75 -1.44 -9.10
CA LYS A 61 -15.28 -0.17 -8.56
C LYS A 61 -15.66 -0.26 -7.08
N GLN A 62 -16.02 -1.43 -6.62
CA GLN A 62 -16.44 -1.65 -5.24
C GLN A 62 -15.27 -2.09 -4.35
N ASN A 63 -14.33 -2.86 -4.89
CA ASN A 63 -13.29 -3.56 -4.12
C ASN A 63 -11.91 -2.89 -4.17
N TYR A 64 -11.75 -1.72 -4.82
CA TYR A 64 -10.44 -1.05 -4.95
C TYR A 64 -9.84 -0.64 -3.60
N GLY A 65 -10.66 -0.41 -2.58
CA GLY A 65 -10.20 -0.07 -1.24
C GLY A 65 -9.39 -1.19 -0.59
N ASP A 66 -9.80 -2.44 -0.79
CA ASP A 66 -9.12 -3.62 -0.24
C ASP A 66 -7.71 -3.79 -0.82
N VAL A 67 -7.54 -3.45 -2.10
CA VAL A 67 -6.22 -3.44 -2.77
C VAL A 67 -5.28 -2.42 -2.12
N SER A 68 -5.80 -1.24 -1.78
CA SER A 68 -5.02 -0.18 -1.14
C SER A 68 -4.66 -0.51 0.31
N ALA A 69 -5.47 -1.31 1.01
CA ALA A 69 -5.23 -1.73 2.38
C ALA A 69 -4.09 -2.75 2.53
N CYS A 70 -3.71 -3.45 1.46
CA CYS A 70 -2.63 -4.43 1.48
C CYS A 70 -1.28 -3.78 1.78
N SER A 71 -0.48 -4.36 2.70
CA SER A 71 0.87 -3.87 3.02
C SER A 71 1.95 -4.29 2.01
N LEU A 72 1.63 -5.14 1.03
CA LEU A 72 2.56 -5.72 0.06
C LEU A 72 3.77 -6.44 0.70
N CYS A 73 3.56 -7.06 1.85
CA CYS A 73 4.63 -7.80 2.54
C CYS A 73 4.98 -9.15 1.87
N LEU A 74 4.23 -9.59 0.86
CA LEU A 74 4.38 -10.81 0.07
C LEU A 74 4.39 -12.13 0.88
N SER A 75 4.11 -12.09 2.17
CA SER A 75 4.05 -13.29 3.02
C SER A 75 3.02 -14.32 2.51
N CYS A 76 1.95 -13.84 1.89
CA CYS A 76 0.92 -14.70 1.29
C CYS A 76 1.39 -15.45 0.04
N ASP A 77 2.37 -14.90 -0.68
CA ASP A 77 2.97 -15.55 -1.85
C ASP A 77 3.87 -16.70 -1.40
N ASN A 78 4.72 -16.43 -0.41
CA ASN A 78 5.67 -17.41 0.13
C ASN A 78 5.00 -18.61 0.82
N ILE A 79 3.84 -18.40 1.45
CA ILE A 79 3.13 -19.48 2.19
C ILE A 79 2.20 -20.29 1.30
N CYS A 80 1.92 -19.87 0.07
CA CYS A 80 0.90 -20.48 -0.77
C CYS A 80 1.35 -21.84 -1.33
N PRO A 81 0.73 -22.96 -0.92
CA PRO A 81 1.13 -24.28 -1.42
C PRO A 81 0.76 -24.52 -2.89
N ALA A 82 -0.12 -23.70 -3.45
CA ALA A 82 -0.56 -23.76 -4.86
C ALA A 82 0.10 -22.68 -5.74
N GLU A 83 1.09 -21.97 -5.20
CA GLU A 83 1.85 -20.94 -5.92
C GLU A 83 0.97 -19.92 -6.66
N VAL A 84 -0.09 -19.46 -5.99
CA VAL A 84 -1.04 -18.47 -6.56
C VAL A 84 -0.44 -17.07 -6.61
N ALA A 85 0.56 -16.78 -5.77
CA ALA A 85 1.18 -15.46 -5.63
C ALA A 85 0.17 -14.30 -5.46
N PRO A 86 -0.74 -14.35 -4.48
CA PRO A 86 -1.82 -13.36 -4.38
C PRO A 86 -1.33 -11.95 -4.07
N GLY A 87 -0.19 -11.78 -3.39
CA GLY A 87 0.41 -10.47 -3.10
C GLY A 87 0.96 -9.79 -4.35
N SER A 88 1.65 -10.54 -5.20
CA SER A 88 2.15 -10.07 -6.49
C SER A 88 1.00 -9.64 -7.41
N GLN A 89 -0.09 -10.40 -7.44
CA GLN A 89 -1.29 -10.03 -8.20
C GLN A 89 -1.95 -8.75 -7.65
N ILE A 90 -1.98 -8.55 -6.33
CA ILE A 90 -2.49 -7.31 -5.71
C ILE A 90 -1.63 -6.11 -6.15
N TYR A 91 -0.33 -6.29 -6.30
CA TYR A 91 0.55 -5.24 -6.81
C TYR A 91 0.16 -4.83 -8.25
N VAL A 92 -0.08 -5.80 -9.13
CA VAL A 92 -0.57 -5.55 -10.50
C VAL A 92 -1.92 -4.83 -10.49
N TRP A 93 -2.85 -5.23 -9.61
CA TRP A 93 -4.11 -4.50 -9.44
C TRP A 93 -3.91 -3.04 -9.04
N ARG A 94 -2.91 -2.72 -8.22
CA ARG A 94 -2.60 -1.31 -7.87
C ARG A 94 -2.19 -0.49 -9.09
N GLN A 95 -1.38 -1.07 -9.98
CA GLN A 95 -1.00 -0.42 -11.24
C GLN A 95 -2.23 -0.18 -12.11
N SER A 96 -3.07 -1.18 -12.29
CA SER A 96 -4.32 -1.07 -13.06
C SER A 96 -5.29 -0.03 -12.47
N LEU A 97 -5.32 0.15 -11.16
CA LEU A 97 -6.15 1.19 -10.51
C LEU A 97 -5.68 2.62 -10.85
N ASP A 98 -4.39 2.84 -10.98
CA ASP A 98 -3.84 4.14 -11.40
C ASP A 98 -4.20 4.43 -12.86
N GLU A 99 -4.07 3.45 -13.74
CA GLU A 99 -4.49 3.53 -15.14
C GLU A 99 -5.99 3.81 -15.28
N MET A 100 -6.82 3.19 -14.44
CA MET A 100 -8.27 3.45 -14.38
C MET A 100 -8.65 4.80 -13.78
N GLY A 101 -7.67 5.62 -13.34
CA GLY A 101 -7.90 6.92 -12.71
C GLY A 101 -8.61 6.82 -11.35
N LYS A 102 -8.53 5.67 -10.67
CA LYS A 102 -9.11 5.44 -9.33
C LYS A 102 -8.13 5.71 -8.20
N ALA A 103 -6.88 6.04 -8.52
CA ALA A 103 -5.91 6.48 -7.51
C ALA A 103 -6.38 7.77 -6.85
N ASP A 104 -6.16 7.86 -5.54
CA ASP A 104 -6.46 9.06 -4.77
C ASP A 104 -5.63 10.23 -5.29
N ARG A 105 -6.29 11.30 -5.75
CA ARG A 105 -5.66 12.50 -6.32
C ARG A 105 -4.65 13.13 -5.37
N MET A 106 -4.92 13.11 -4.08
CA MET A 106 -4.01 13.62 -3.04
C MET A 106 -2.73 12.78 -3.01
N LYS A 107 -2.83 11.45 -3.01
CA LYS A 107 -1.67 10.55 -3.03
C LYS A 107 -0.86 10.72 -4.31
N LYS A 108 -1.52 10.90 -5.44
CA LYS A 108 -0.85 11.15 -6.73
C LYS A 108 -0.06 12.46 -6.70
N ALA A 109 -0.67 13.54 -6.25
CA ALA A 109 0.00 14.84 -6.11
C ALA A 109 1.19 14.78 -5.15
N MET A 110 1.03 14.09 -4.00
CA MET A 110 2.14 13.88 -3.06
C MET A 110 3.28 13.05 -3.67
N SER A 111 2.95 12.00 -4.43
CA SER A 111 3.94 11.16 -5.10
C SER A 111 4.72 11.93 -6.17
N GLU A 112 4.03 12.76 -6.96
CA GLU A 112 4.67 13.63 -7.95
C GLU A 112 5.56 14.68 -7.28
N GLY A 113 5.10 15.29 -6.19
CA GLY A 113 5.89 16.23 -5.40
C GLY A 113 7.15 15.57 -4.81
N MET A 114 7.05 14.36 -4.27
CA MET A 114 8.20 13.59 -3.78
C MET A 114 9.16 13.24 -4.93
N LYS A 115 8.65 12.87 -6.10
CA LYS A 115 9.48 12.60 -7.27
C LYS A 115 10.36 13.80 -7.62
N VAL A 116 9.77 15.00 -7.72
CA VAL A 116 10.50 16.24 -8.00
C VAL A 116 11.55 16.52 -6.91
N LEU A 117 11.20 16.28 -5.64
CA LEU A 117 12.11 16.49 -4.52
C LEU A 117 13.33 15.55 -4.59
N TYR A 118 13.12 14.27 -4.93
CA TYR A 118 14.18 13.26 -4.96
C TYR A 118 14.99 13.26 -6.26
N ASP A 119 14.46 13.82 -7.33
CA ASP A 119 15.15 13.94 -8.62
C ASP A 119 16.32 14.93 -8.57
N SER A 120 16.25 15.91 -7.67
CA SER A 120 17.29 16.92 -7.47
C SER A 120 17.96 16.81 -6.10
N SER A 121 19.25 16.47 -6.08
CA SER A 121 20.06 16.42 -4.85
C SER A 121 20.06 17.76 -4.10
N TRP A 122 20.12 18.87 -4.83
CA TRP A 122 20.09 20.21 -4.24
C TRP A 122 18.76 20.51 -3.53
N LEU A 123 17.62 20.19 -4.18
CA LEU A 123 16.28 20.35 -3.59
C LEU A 123 16.12 19.48 -2.35
N TYR A 124 16.59 18.24 -2.41
CA TYR A 124 16.53 17.32 -1.27
C TYR A 124 17.33 17.85 -0.07
N HIS A 125 18.57 18.29 -0.27
CA HIS A 125 19.41 18.84 0.80
C HIS A 125 18.81 20.13 1.38
N THR A 126 18.27 21.01 0.54
CA THR A 126 17.60 22.24 0.98
C THR A 126 16.37 21.91 1.83
N ALA A 127 15.55 20.96 1.39
CA ALA A 127 14.39 20.52 2.15
C ALA A 127 14.77 19.93 3.51
N LEU A 128 15.83 19.11 3.58
CA LEU A 128 16.35 18.59 4.84
C LEU A 128 16.87 19.68 5.80
N MET A 129 17.47 20.73 5.27
CA MET A 129 17.95 21.85 6.09
C MET A 129 16.78 22.62 6.73
N PHE A 130 15.64 22.69 6.06
CA PHE A 130 14.44 23.34 6.60
C PHE A 130 13.51 22.41 7.37
N ALA A 131 13.71 21.09 7.31
CA ALA A 131 12.87 20.11 8.00
C ALA A 131 12.72 20.35 9.52
N PRO A 132 13.77 20.77 10.29
CA PRO A 132 13.64 21.04 11.71
C PRO A 132 12.71 22.23 12.03
N LEU A 133 12.47 23.14 11.07
CA LEU A 133 11.50 24.23 11.25
C LEU A 133 10.05 23.70 11.39
N ALA A 134 9.78 22.51 10.85
CA ALA A 134 8.48 21.87 11.03
C ALA A 134 8.17 21.50 12.49
N ASP A 135 9.19 21.43 13.36
CA ASP A 135 8.99 21.17 14.80
C ASP A 135 8.32 22.35 15.50
N PHE A 136 8.46 23.56 14.98
CA PHE A 136 7.79 24.75 15.50
C PHE A 136 6.30 24.81 15.14
N VAL A 137 5.83 23.98 14.21
CA VAL A 137 4.40 23.94 13.84
C VAL A 137 3.64 23.21 14.97
N PRO A 138 2.64 23.86 15.62
CA PRO A 138 1.85 23.23 16.67
C PRO A 138 1.16 21.96 16.18
N GLU A 139 1.12 20.93 17.02
CA GLU A 139 0.42 19.67 16.71
C GLU A 139 -1.02 19.89 16.24
N ARG A 140 -1.70 20.89 16.82
CA ARG A 140 -3.07 21.26 16.47
C ARG A 140 -3.22 21.66 14.99
N MET A 141 -2.16 22.21 14.37
CA MET A 141 -2.14 22.57 12.95
C MET A 141 -1.78 21.40 12.02
N THR A 142 -1.13 20.37 12.55
CA THR A 142 -0.76 19.17 11.78
C THR A 142 -1.80 18.07 11.84
N HIS A 143 -2.69 18.07 12.85
CA HIS A 143 -3.70 17.05 13.09
C HIS A 143 -5.09 17.42 12.55
N PHE A 144 -5.17 18.04 11.37
CA PHE A 144 -6.45 18.32 10.73
C PHE A 144 -7.07 17.03 10.18
N LYS A 145 -8.14 16.57 10.82
CA LYS A 145 -8.86 15.33 10.51
C LYS A 145 -9.21 15.14 9.03
N HIS A 146 -9.41 16.23 8.30
CA HIS A 146 -9.78 16.21 6.88
C HIS A 146 -8.61 16.38 5.91
N LEU A 147 -7.49 16.98 6.35
CA LEU A 147 -6.31 17.23 5.51
C LEU A 147 -5.18 16.24 5.78
N ASN A 148 -5.07 15.76 7.01
CA ASN A 148 -4.02 14.81 7.41
C ASN A 148 -4.61 13.65 8.22
N PRO A 149 -5.20 12.65 7.58
CA PRO A 149 -5.73 11.47 8.26
C PRO A 149 -4.64 10.64 8.99
N TRP A 150 -3.37 10.82 8.63
CA TRP A 150 -2.25 10.16 9.31
C TRP A 150 -2.10 10.65 10.77
N GLY A 151 -2.42 11.91 11.06
CA GLY A 151 -2.38 12.47 12.40
C GLY A 151 -3.35 11.81 13.39
N ILE A 152 -4.33 11.01 12.90
CA ILE A 152 -5.26 10.29 13.75
C ILE A 152 -4.55 9.09 14.37
N GLY A 153 -4.27 9.16 15.68
CA GLY A 153 -3.60 8.07 16.42
C GLY A 153 -2.08 8.02 16.29
N HIS A 154 -1.45 9.03 15.68
CA HIS A 154 0.00 9.16 15.62
C HIS A 154 0.43 10.46 16.32
N THR A 155 1.54 10.39 17.03
CA THR A 155 2.22 11.57 17.55
C THR A 155 3.02 12.24 16.45
N LYS A 156 3.23 13.57 16.56
CA LYS A 156 4.08 14.31 15.63
C LYS A 156 5.50 13.73 15.66
N PRO A 157 6.10 13.37 14.51
CA PRO A 157 7.50 12.95 14.47
C PRO A 157 8.42 14.12 14.81
N GLU A 158 9.42 13.87 15.64
CA GLU A 158 10.50 14.83 15.89
C GLU A 158 11.53 14.74 14.78
N PHE A 159 11.87 15.87 14.18
CA PHE A 159 12.86 15.90 13.11
C PHE A 159 14.27 15.95 13.72
N ALA A 160 15.15 15.08 13.22
CA ALA A 160 16.54 15.08 13.62
C ALA A 160 17.22 16.41 13.24
N LYS A 161 17.96 17.02 14.19
CA LYS A 161 18.68 18.29 13.97
C LYS A 161 19.80 18.20 12.95
N LYS A 162 20.30 16.99 12.68
CA LYS A 162 21.36 16.70 11.70
C LYS A 162 20.92 15.56 10.79
N SER A 163 21.19 15.69 9.50
CA SER A 163 20.90 14.61 8.55
C SER A 163 21.85 13.42 8.76
N PHE A 164 21.41 12.21 8.37
CA PHE A 164 22.26 11.02 8.39
C PHE A 164 23.56 11.23 7.61
N HIS A 165 23.49 11.89 6.46
CA HIS A 165 24.65 12.19 5.61
C HIS A 165 25.68 13.08 6.31
N GLU A 166 25.22 14.06 7.10
CA GLU A 166 26.10 14.90 7.89
C GLU A 166 26.78 14.14 9.02
N LEU A 167 26.03 13.28 9.72
CA LEU A 167 26.55 12.41 10.78
C LEU A 167 27.57 11.40 10.23
N TRP A 168 27.28 10.83 9.06
CA TRP A 168 28.18 9.91 8.36
C TRP A 168 29.50 10.59 7.98
N LYS A 169 29.45 11.76 7.34
CA LYS A 169 30.66 12.53 6.99
C LYS A 169 31.53 12.90 8.21
N LYS A 170 30.90 13.08 9.37
CA LYS A 170 31.60 13.39 10.63
C LYS A 170 32.09 12.13 11.35
N GLY A 171 31.88 10.95 10.82
CA GLY A 171 32.27 9.68 11.45
C GLY A 171 31.52 9.36 12.74
N GLN A 172 30.37 10.01 12.99
CA GLN A 172 29.54 9.82 14.18
C GLN A 172 28.60 8.62 14.08
N VAL A 173 28.51 8.00 12.89
CA VAL A 173 27.73 6.78 12.61
C VAL A 173 28.68 5.80 11.95
N LYS A 174 28.73 4.56 12.49
CA LYS A 174 29.48 3.43 11.92
C LYS A 174 28.59 2.57 11.05
#